data_3694679a52273e8163784061eeb45ec9
#
_entry.id   3694679a52273e8163784061eeb45ec9
#
_cell.length_a   1.000
_cell.length_b   1.000
_cell.length_c   1.000
_cell.angle_alpha   90.00
_cell.angle_beta   90.00
_cell.angle_gamma   90.00
#
_symmetry.space_group_name_H-M   'P 1'
#
loop_
_entity.id
_entity.type
_entity.pdbx_description
1 polymer ?
#
loop_
_entity_poly.entity_id
_entity_poly.type
_entity_poly.pdbx_seq_one_letter_code
_entity_poly.pdbx_strand_id
1 'polypeptide(L)'
;MADSSRPIQFSGHARQQLQFRGTTEGEVIEAIRTAPWHAADNGRMECRKDYAFDSVWNRRHYAMKQVRPIFVEEPNEIVVVTVYVYYF
;
A
#
# COMPACT_ATOMS: atom_id res chain seq x y z
N MET A 1 -11.31 -11.47 8.20
CA MET A 1 -11.07 -11.40 6.75
C MET A 1 -11.30 -9.99 6.27
N ALA A 2 -10.43 -9.53 5.40
CA ALA A 2 -10.60 -8.19 4.82
C ALA A 2 -11.86 -8.13 3.97
N ASP A 3 -12.68 -7.09 4.18
CA ASP A 3 -13.83 -6.85 3.32
C ASP A 3 -13.34 -6.18 2.05
N SER A 4 -13.37 -6.91 0.95
CA SER A 4 -12.86 -6.46 -0.33
C SER A 4 -13.93 -5.80 -1.21
N SER A 5 -15.16 -5.65 -0.71
CA SER A 5 -16.25 -5.11 -1.53
C SER A 5 -16.28 -3.57 -1.56
N ARG A 6 -15.74 -2.91 -0.54
CA ARG A 6 -15.76 -1.46 -0.46
C ARG A 6 -14.77 -0.84 -1.44
N PRO A 7 -15.14 0.25 -2.12
CA PRO A 7 -14.17 0.95 -2.98
C PRO A 7 -13.00 1.50 -2.17
N ILE A 8 -11.84 1.52 -2.81
CA ILE A 8 -10.62 2.03 -2.22
C ILE A 8 -10.29 3.36 -2.87
N GLN A 9 -10.25 4.42 -2.06
CA GLN A 9 -9.91 5.77 -2.48
C GLN A 9 -8.52 6.13 -1.97
N PHE A 10 -7.86 7.07 -2.64
CA PHE A 10 -6.53 7.54 -2.25
C PHE A 10 -6.62 9.01 -1.87
N SER A 11 -6.05 9.38 -0.71
CA SER A 11 -5.89 10.79 -0.38
C SER A 11 -4.94 11.44 -1.39
N GLY A 12 -4.98 12.77 -1.49
CA GLY A 12 -4.05 13.49 -2.36
C GLY A 12 -2.59 13.18 -2.02
N HIS A 13 -2.27 13.14 -0.73
CA HIS A 13 -0.93 12.81 -0.25
C HIS A 13 -0.51 11.40 -0.67
N ALA A 14 -1.38 10.40 -0.47
CA ALA A 14 -1.07 9.03 -0.85
C ALA A 14 -0.86 8.92 -2.36
N ARG A 15 -1.70 9.59 -3.14
CA ARG A 15 -1.58 9.55 -4.60
C ARG A 15 -0.27 10.15 -5.08
N GLN A 16 0.18 11.23 -4.45
CA GLN A 16 1.48 11.83 -4.77
C GLN A 16 2.65 10.91 -4.42
N GLN A 17 2.53 10.15 -3.34
CA GLN A 17 3.60 9.26 -2.91
C GLN A 17 3.86 8.10 -3.87
N LEU A 18 2.86 7.67 -4.64
CA LEU A 18 2.96 6.46 -5.45
C LEU A 18 4.19 6.48 -6.36
N GLN A 19 4.34 7.55 -7.16
CA GLN A 19 5.46 7.61 -8.10
C GLN A 19 6.80 7.79 -7.40
N PHE A 20 6.85 8.54 -6.30
CA PHE A 20 8.09 8.73 -5.56
C PHE A 20 8.55 7.46 -4.85
N ARG A 21 7.62 6.59 -4.51
CA ARG A 21 7.90 5.33 -3.82
C ARG A 21 8.06 4.16 -4.77
N GLY A 22 7.70 4.33 -6.05
CA GLY A 22 7.84 3.27 -7.05
C GLY A 22 6.75 2.21 -6.97
N THR A 23 5.53 2.61 -6.66
CA THR A 23 4.38 1.70 -6.64
C THR A 23 3.23 2.31 -7.44
N THR A 24 2.18 1.53 -7.64
CA THR A 24 1.00 1.93 -8.40
C THR A 24 -0.26 1.76 -7.56
N GLU A 25 -1.35 2.41 -7.97
CA GLU A 25 -2.64 2.21 -7.31
C GLU A 25 -3.04 0.74 -7.34
N GLY A 26 -2.80 0.06 -8.46
CA GLY A 26 -3.14 -1.36 -8.59
C GLY A 26 -2.43 -2.23 -7.57
N GLU A 27 -1.14 -1.99 -7.33
CA GLU A 27 -0.37 -2.75 -6.35
C GLU A 27 -0.89 -2.49 -4.93
N VAL A 28 -1.20 -1.24 -4.60
CA VAL A 28 -1.72 -0.89 -3.29
C VAL A 28 -3.09 -1.53 -3.07
N ILE A 29 -3.97 -1.45 -4.07
CA ILE A 29 -5.29 -2.06 -3.98
C ILE A 29 -5.17 -3.57 -3.79
N GLU A 30 -4.31 -4.22 -4.55
CA GLU A 30 -4.09 -5.66 -4.42
C GLU A 30 -3.61 -6.01 -3.01
N ALA A 31 -2.66 -5.23 -2.47
CA ALA A 31 -2.18 -5.46 -1.11
C ALA A 31 -3.32 -5.41 -0.09
N ILE A 32 -4.17 -4.38 -0.18
CA ILE A 32 -5.28 -4.23 0.75
C ILE A 32 -6.29 -5.38 0.64
N ARG A 33 -6.55 -5.83 -0.60
CA ARG A 33 -7.56 -6.88 -0.81
C ARG A 33 -7.07 -8.29 -0.49
N THR A 34 -5.76 -8.52 -0.50
CA THR A 34 -5.23 -9.90 -0.38
C THR A 34 -4.36 -10.14 0.84
N ALA A 35 -3.75 -9.11 1.43
CA ALA A 35 -2.88 -9.27 2.58
C ALA A 35 -3.66 -9.12 3.89
N PRO A 36 -3.22 -9.76 4.98
CA PRO A 36 -3.86 -9.57 6.29
C PRO A 36 -3.70 -8.13 6.76
N TRP A 37 -4.74 -7.62 7.43
CA TRP A 37 -4.73 -6.27 7.99
C TRP A 37 -4.28 -6.30 9.44
N HIS A 38 -3.52 -5.28 9.85
CA HIS A 38 -3.09 -5.10 11.22
C HIS A 38 -3.41 -3.68 11.66
N ALA A 39 -3.63 -3.50 12.95
CA ALA A 39 -3.87 -2.17 13.49
C ALA A 39 -2.61 -1.32 13.37
N ALA A 40 -2.79 -0.08 12.96
CA ALA A 40 -1.74 0.92 12.93
C ALA A 40 -2.11 2.04 13.91
N ASP A 41 -1.26 3.06 14.02
CA ASP A 41 -1.50 4.17 14.93
C ASP A 41 -2.72 4.99 14.53
N ASN A 42 -3.32 5.67 15.50
CA ASN A 42 -4.41 6.63 15.29
C ASN A 42 -5.66 6.01 14.66
N GLY A 43 -5.97 4.76 15.04
CA GLY A 43 -7.19 4.09 14.56
C GLY A 43 -7.12 3.68 13.11
N ARG A 44 -5.93 3.68 12.51
CA ARG A 44 -5.72 3.27 11.12
C ARG A 44 -5.40 1.78 11.04
N MET A 45 -5.44 1.28 9.82
CA MET A 45 -5.04 -0.09 9.51
C MET A 45 -3.86 -0.06 8.55
N GLU A 46 -3.12 -1.17 8.52
CA GLU A 46 -2.05 -1.36 7.56
C GLU A 46 -2.02 -2.80 7.08
N CYS A 47 -1.40 -3.01 5.94
CA CYS A 47 -1.05 -4.33 5.46
C CYS A 47 0.28 -4.25 4.72
N ARG A 48 0.86 -5.41 4.42
CA ARG A 48 2.14 -5.49 3.71
C ARG A 48 2.05 -6.60 2.68
N LYS A 49 2.57 -6.32 1.50
CA LYS A 49 2.65 -7.33 0.46
C LYS A 49 3.97 -7.22 -0.26
N ASP A 50 4.66 -8.35 -0.40
CA ASP A 50 5.93 -8.43 -1.10
C ASP A 50 5.69 -8.72 -2.57
N TYR A 51 6.46 -8.04 -3.42
CA TYR A 51 6.44 -8.26 -4.87
C TYR A 51 7.86 -8.54 -5.33
N ALA A 52 7.98 -9.45 -6.30
CA ALA A 52 9.24 -9.61 -7.02
C ALA A 52 9.52 -8.31 -7.76
N PHE A 53 10.70 -7.76 -7.61
CA PHE A 53 11.09 -6.50 -8.24
C PHE A 53 12.20 -6.71 -9.25
N ASP A 54 13.30 -7.33 -8.82
CA ASP A 54 14.44 -7.69 -9.65
C ASP A 54 14.83 -6.59 -10.63
N SER A 55 15.04 -5.38 -10.09
CA SER A 55 15.30 -4.21 -10.91
C SER A 55 16.07 -3.17 -10.11
N VAL A 56 16.36 -2.04 -10.74
CA VAL A 56 17.12 -0.95 -10.12
C VAL A 56 16.17 0.11 -9.58
N TRP A 57 16.42 0.51 -8.34
CA TRP A 57 15.74 1.62 -7.69
C TRP A 57 16.80 2.49 -7.00
N ASN A 58 16.81 3.77 -7.31
CA ASN A 58 17.80 4.69 -6.77
C ASN A 58 19.24 4.18 -6.96
N ARG A 59 19.57 3.74 -8.18
CA ARG A 59 20.91 3.30 -8.62
C ARG A 59 21.36 2.00 -7.98
N ARG A 60 20.47 1.25 -7.35
CA ARG A 60 20.82 -0.02 -6.73
C ARG A 60 19.82 -1.09 -7.14
N HIS A 61 20.31 -2.29 -7.39
CA HIS A 61 19.49 -3.44 -7.73
C HIS A 61 18.89 -4.05 -6.46
N TYR A 62 17.58 -4.36 -6.50
CA TYR A 62 16.89 -5.05 -5.43
C TYR A 62 16.08 -6.20 -6.02
N ALA A 63 16.05 -7.32 -5.30
CA ALA A 63 15.26 -8.48 -5.73
C ALA A 63 13.78 -8.29 -5.48
N MET A 64 13.43 -7.62 -4.37
CA MET A 64 12.06 -7.54 -3.87
C MET A 64 11.68 -6.11 -3.53
N LYS A 65 10.37 -5.84 -3.51
CA LYS A 65 9.84 -4.64 -2.88
C LYS A 65 8.64 -5.04 -2.03
N GLN A 66 8.48 -4.36 -0.90
CA GLN A 66 7.33 -4.54 -0.02
C GLN A 66 6.49 -3.27 -0.03
N VAL A 67 5.23 -3.40 -0.40
CA VAL A 67 4.27 -2.29 -0.41
C VAL A 67 3.49 -2.33 0.89
N ARG A 68 3.50 -1.21 1.63
CA ARG A 68 2.85 -1.10 2.94
C ARG A 68 1.94 0.11 2.96
N PRO A 69 0.66 -0.03 2.58
CA PRO A 69 -0.30 1.07 2.69
C PRO A 69 -0.81 1.21 4.12
N ILE A 70 -1.05 2.46 4.52
CA ILE A 70 -1.76 2.82 5.74
C ILE A 70 -3.09 3.40 5.32
N PHE A 71 -4.18 2.90 5.89
CA PHE A 71 -5.52 3.27 5.41
C PHE A 71 -6.52 3.35 6.57
N VAL A 72 -7.62 4.04 6.31
CA VAL A 72 -8.73 4.20 7.25
C VAL A 72 -9.93 3.44 6.70
N GLU A 73 -10.56 2.66 7.58
CA GLU A 73 -11.81 2.01 7.23
C GLU A 73 -12.97 2.96 7.51
N GLU A 74 -13.70 3.30 6.45
CA GLU A 74 -14.96 4.02 6.56
C GLU A 74 -16.10 3.04 6.28
N PRO A 75 -17.34 3.36 6.70
CA PRO A 75 -18.45 2.42 6.49
C PRO A 75 -18.64 2.02 5.02
N ASN A 76 -18.44 2.94 4.09
CA ASN A 76 -18.73 2.70 2.68
C ASN A 76 -17.49 2.70 1.78
N GLU A 77 -16.31 2.93 2.35
CA GLU A 77 -15.09 3.00 1.55
C GLU A 77 -13.86 2.78 2.43
N ILE A 78 -12.75 2.53 1.77
CA ILE A 78 -11.44 2.48 2.41
C ILE A 78 -10.65 3.64 1.84
N VAL A 79 -9.99 4.43 2.69
CA VAL A 79 -9.22 5.59 2.25
C VAL A 79 -7.74 5.37 2.58
N VAL A 80 -6.90 5.29 1.54
CA VAL A 80 -5.46 5.17 1.70
C VAL A 80 -4.90 6.54 2.03
N VAL A 81 -4.24 6.67 3.17
CA VAL A 81 -3.72 7.96 3.65
C VAL A 81 -2.23 8.12 3.43
N THR A 82 -1.49 7.01 3.40
CA THR A 82 -0.06 7.05 3.07
C THR A 82 0.38 5.68 2.56
N VAL A 83 1.50 5.64 1.84
CA VAL A 83 2.04 4.40 1.29
C VAL A 83 3.56 4.40 1.49
N TYR A 84 4.04 3.35 2.14
CA TYR A 84 5.48 3.11 2.26
C TYR A 84 5.87 1.95 1.36
N VAL A 85 7.07 2.02 0.81
CA VAL A 85 7.63 0.94 0.00
C VAL A 85 9.06 0.70 0.45
N TYR A 86 9.39 -0.56 0.71
CA TYR A 86 10.71 -0.97 1.12
C TYR A 86 11.32 -1.86 0.03
N TYR A 87 12.58 -1.66 -0.27
CA TYR A 87 13.31 -2.44 -1.27
C TYR A 87 14.39 -3.27 -0.59
N PHE A 88 14.49 -4.53 -1.01
CA PHE A 88 15.46 -5.44 -0.39
C PHE A 88 15.83 -6.63 -1.29
#